data_cbcbf8c7dcfa102115a7c17c7b646d73
#
_entry.id   cbcbf8c7dcfa102115a7c17c7b646d73
#
_cell.length_a   1.000
_cell.length_b   1.000
_cell.length_c   1.000
_cell.angle_alpha   90.00
_cell.angle_beta   90.00
_cell.angle_gamma   90.00
#
_symmetry.space_group_name_H-M   'P 1'
#
loop_
_entity.id
_entity.type
_entity.pdbx_description
1 polymer ?
#
loop_
_entity_poly.entity_id
_entity_poly.type
_entity_poly.pdbx_seq_one_letter_code
_entity_poly.pdbx_strand_id
1 'polypeptide(L)'
;MKRLLLFDIDGTLVSCGRQVGEIFTDAMTEAFGGYSIPEGFSFSGKTDPMIVTELVRELGFDDAEIQRRLPQMRDRYVVELERRLDVKRMRLLPHVNELLERLAERDDVTLGLLTGNFQAGAWVKLSRFELGRFFPFGAFGDDAEDRRGLVPVARQRAASHARDFAPEETLIIGDTALDVDCAHHAGVPCLAVATGFTSAEVLRDAGADWVFDDLVQASQHFELFSA
;
A
#
# COMPACT_ATOMS: atom_id res chain seq x y z
N MET A 1 5.57 26.22 -0.94
CA MET A 1 6.14 25.05 -0.20
C MET A 1 6.14 23.86 -1.14
N LYS A 2 6.90 22.79 -0.87
CA LYS A 2 6.82 21.53 -1.65
C LYS A 2 6.14 20.48 -0.79
N ARG A 3 5.37 19.57 -1.40
CA ARG A 3 4.60 18.54 -0.71
C ARG A 3 5.00 17.13 -1.15
N LEU A 4 5.12 16.21 -0.19
CA LEU A 4 5.33 14.79 -0.42
C LEU A 4 3.98 14.08 -0.30
N LEU A 5 3.56 13.39 -1.36
CA LEU A 5 2.35 12.58 -1.39
C LEU A 5 2.73 11.10 -1.44
N LEU A 6 2.33 10.35 -0.45
CA LEU A 6 2.59 8.91 -0.32
C LEU A 6 1.29 8.14 -0.52
N PHE A 7 1.19 7.41 -1.63
CA PHE A 7 0.00 6.65 -2.01
C PHE A 7 0.12 5.17 -1.63
N ASP A 8 -0.92 4.62 -1.02
CA ASP A 8 -1.13 3.18 -1.02
C ASP A 8 -1.61 2.71 -2.40
N ILE A 9 -1.63 1.38 -2.62
CA ILE A 9 -1.92 0.75 -3.91
C ILE A 9 -3.31 0.11 -3.91
N ASP A 10 -3.50 -0.94 -3.10
CA ASP A 10 -4.70 -1.77 -3.15
C ASP A 10 -5.87 -1.07 -2.44
N GLY A 11 -6.94 -0.79 -3.16
CA GLY A 11 -8.07 -0.03 -2.62
C GLY A 11 -7.92 1.49 -2.74
N THR A 12 -6.72 1.99 -3.08
CA THR A 12 -6.46 3.43 -3.29
C THR A 12 -6.21 3.76 -4.75
N LEU A 13 -5.29 3.08 -5.42
CA LEU A 13 -4.97 3.26 -6.84
C LEU A 13 -5.63 2.20 -7.72
N VAL A 14 -5.58 0.95 -7.29
CA VAL A 14 -6.10 -0.20 -8.04
C VAL A 14 -6.91 -1.14 -7.17
N SER A 15 -7.81 -1.90 -7.78
CA SER A 15 -8.45 -3.06 -7.17
C SER A 15 -8.10 -4.29 -7.99
N CYS A 16 -7.43 -5.26 -7.35
CA CYS A 16 -7.01 -6.51 -7.99
C CYS A 16 -8.04 -7.64 -7.85
N GLY A 17 -9.14 -7.40 -7.13
CA GLY A 17 -10.13 -8.44 -6.83
C GLY A 17 -9.56 -9.58 -5.98
N ARG A 18 -10.17 -10.76 -6.08
CA ARG A 18 -9.78 -11.93 -5.27
C ARG A 18 -8.52 -12.63 -5.77
N GLN A 19 -8.09 -12.38 -7.02
CA GLN A 19 -7.00 -13.13 -7.65
C GLN A 19 -5.66 -12.99 -6.94
N VAL A 20 -5.38 -11.83 -6.33
CA VAL A 20 -4.16 -11.62 -5.53
C VAL A 20 -4.14 -12.52 -4.30
N GLY A 21 -5.27 -12.59 -3.57
CA GLY A 21 -5.40 -13.48 -2.43
C GLY A 21 -5.24 -14.97 -2.80
N GLU A 22 -5.82 -15.39 -3.93
CA GLU A 22 -5.66 -16.76 -4.45
C GLU A 22 -4.20 -17.09 -4.74
N ILE A 23 -3.48 -16.18 -5.42
CA ILE A 23 -2.06 -16.36 -5.77
C ILE A 23 -1.17 -16.36 -4.52
N PHE A 24 -1.44 -15.46 -3.59
CA PHE A 24 -0.73 -15.37 -2.31
C PHE A 24 -0.89 -16.66 -1.48
N THR A 25 -2.10 -17.16 -1.42
CA THR A 25 -2.48 -18.41 -0.80
C THR A 25 -1.70 -19.61 -1.36
N ASP A 26 -1.62 -19.72 -2.69
CA ASP A 26 -0.90 -20.81 -3.33
C ASP A 26 0.60 -20.77 -2.99
N ALA A 27 1.20 -19.59 -3.01
CA ALA A 27 2.60 -19.39 -2.64
C ALA A 27 2.88 -19.73 -1.16
N MET A 28 1.97 -19.34 -0.26
CA MET A 28 2.05 -19.73 1.15
C MET A 28 1.96 -21.25 1.35
N THR A 29 1.01 -21.90 0.66
CA THR A 29 0.84 -23.35 0.72
C THR A 29 2.08 -24.08 0.25
N GLU A 30 2.70 -23.62 -0.83
CA GLU A 30 3.94 -24.21 -1.36
C GLU A 30 5.12 -24.04 -0.37
N ALA A 31 5.26 -22.89 0.25
CA ALA A 31 6.40 -22.59 1.12
C ALA A 31 6.27 -23.18 2.54
N PHE A 32 5.05 -23.23 3.06
CA PHE A 32 4.79 -23.60 4.46
C PHE A 32 3.97 -24.90 4.62
N GLY A 33 3.58 -25.54 3.52
CA GLY A 33 2.88 -26.83 3.55
C GLY A 33 1.38 -26.73 3.85
N GLY A 34 0.83 -25.53 3.86
CA GLY A 34 -0.56 -25.26 4.15
C GLY A 34 -0.70 -24.03 5.06
N TYR A 35 -1.91 -23.57 5.25
CA TYR A 35 -2.28 -22.55 6.21
C TYR A 35 -3.78 -22.59 6.43
N SER A 36 -4.21 -22.00 7.54
CA SER A 36 -5.63 -21.70 7.73
C SER A 36 -5.76 -20.21 8.02
N ILE A 37 -6.81 -19.60 7.47
CA ILE A 37 -7.16 -18.23 7.80
C ILE A 37 -8.04 -18.26 9.04
N PRO A 38 -7.61 -17.71 10.18
CA PRO A 38 -8.44 -17.63 11.37
C PRO A 38 -9.74 -16.87 11.09
N GLU A 39 -10.81 -17.22 11.80
CA GLU A 39 -12.06 -16.47 11.72
C GLU A 39 -11.84 -15.01 12.10
N GLY A 40 -12.30 -14.08 11.27
CA GLY A 40 -12.13 -12.65 11.48
C GLY A 40 -10.75 -12.10 11.09
N PHE A 41 -9.86 -12.92 10.51
CA PHE A 41 -8.56 -12.42 10.05
C PHE A 41 -8.73 -11.39 8.91
N SER A 42 -8.13 -10.22 9.08
CA SER A 42 -8.11 -9.16 8.07
C SER A 42 -6.74 -9.06 7.41
N PHE A 43 -6.75 -9.02 6.09
CA PHE A 43 -5.57 -8.71 5.27
C PHE A 43 -5.38 -7.19 5.08
N SER A 44 -6.48 -6.43 5.27
CA SER A 44 -6.55 -5.01 4.91
C SER A 44 -5.54 -4.17 5.67
N GLY A 45 -4.71 -3.44 4.94
CA GLY A 45 -3.71 -2.50 5.47
C GLY A 45 -2.45 -3.12 6.08
N LYS A 46 -2.40 -4.44 6.27
CA LYS A 46 -1.20 -5.14 6.77
C LYS A 46 -0.11 -5.20 5.70
N THR A 47 1.15 -5.40 6.16
CA THR A 47 2.23 -5.73 5.23
C THR A 47 2.17 -7.21 4.84
N ASP A 48 2.57 -7.55 3.61
CA ASP A 48 2.63 -8.93 3.15
C ASP A 48 3.46 -9.83 4.10
N PRO A 49 4.66 -9.42 4.59
CA PRO A 49 5.41 -10.17 5.58
C PRO A 49 4.65 -10.39 6.90
N MET A 50 3.93 -9.38 7.38
CA MET A 50 3.12 -9.46 8.60
C MET A 50 1.99 -10.48 8.44
N ILE A 51 1.29 -10.47 7.29
CA ILE A 51 0.25 -11.44 6.95
C ILE A 51 0.81 -12.86 6.99
N VAL A 52 1.95 -13.10 6.30
CA VAL A 52 2.61 -14.42 6.32
C VAL A 52 2.92 -14.82 7.75
N THR A 53 3.59 -13.96 8.49
CA THR A 53 4.05 -14.24 9.87
C THR A 53 2.89 -14.59 10.79
N GLU A 54 1.81 -13.82 10.78
CA GLU A 54 0.64 -14.10 11.62
C GLU A 54 0.00 -15.45 11.26
N LEU A 55 -0.23 -15.72 9.97
CA LEU A 55 -0.90 -16.94 9.53
C LEU A 55 -0.08 -18.21 9.78
N VAL A 56 1.25 -18.16 9.62
CA VAL A 56 2.08 -19.35 9.82
C VAL A 56 2.46 -19.60 11.28
N ARG A 57 2.47 -18.58 12.14
CA ARG A 57 2.59 -18.76 13.59
C ARG A 57 1.45 -19.59 14.16
N GLU A 58 0.23 -19.42 13.66
CA GLU A 58 -0.94 -20.26 14.01
C GLU A 58 -0.71 -21.75 13.68
N LEU A 59 0.17 -22.05 12.70
CA LEU A 59 0.58 -23.41 12.35
C LEU A 59 1.77 -23.93 13.18
N GLY A 60 2.30 -23.13 14.09
CA GLY A 60 3.41 -23.51 14.98
C GLY A 60 4.81 -23.24 14.42
N PHE A 61 4.95 -22.47 13.32
CA PHE A 61 6.26 -22.06 12.83
C PHE A 61 6.88 -21.02 13.76
N ASP A 62 8.16 -21.18 14.09
CA ASP A 62 8.93 -20.19 14.82
C ASP A 62 9.51 -19.10 13.91
N ASP A 63 9.98 -18.00 14.50
CA ASP A 63 10.48 -16.86 13.76
C ASP A 63 11.69 -17.20 12.87
N ALA A 64 12.55 -18.13 13.29
CA ALA A 64 13.72 -18.53 12.49
C ALA A 64 13.31 -19.29 11.23
N GLU A 65 12.31 -20.17 11.34
CA GLU A 65 11.75 -20.87 10.18
C GLU A 65 11.00 -19.92 9.25
N ILE A 66 10.23 -18.97 9.80
CA ILE A 66 9.53 -17.96 9.02
C ILE A 66 10.53 -17.13 8.23
N GLN A 67 11.54 -16.56 8.86
CA GLN A 67 12.58 -15.77 8.20
C GLN A 67 13.32 -16.55 7.11
N ARG A 68 13.55 -17.84 7.33
CA ARG A 68 14.21 -18.70 6.34
C ARG A 68 13.35 -18.98 5.11
N ARG A 69 12.02 -19.11 5.27
CA ARG A 69 11.09 -19.49 4.20
C ARG A 69 10.43 -18.29 3.51
N LEU A 70 10.30 -17.16 4.20
CA LEU A 70 9.65 -15.95 3.68
C LEU A 70 10.24 -15.46 2.34
N PRO A 71 11.57 -15.39 2.13
CA PRO A 71 12.13 -14.99 0.84
C PRO A 71 11.70 -15.91 -0.31
N GLN A 72 11.69 -17.22 -0.09
CA GLN A 72 11.26 -18.21 -1.10
C GLN A 72 9.76 -18.07 -1.41
N MET A 73 8.93 -17.88 -0.37
CA MET A 73 7.50 -17.63 -0.52
C MET A 73 7.25 -16.35 -1.33
N ARG A 74 7.92 -15.26 -0.98
CA ARG A 74 7.84 -13.98 -1.70
C ARG A 74 8.21 -14.14 -3.17
N ASP A 75 9.36 -14.76 -3.46
CA ASP A 75 9.84 -14.93 -4.84
C ASP A 75 8.83 -15.77 -5.65
N ARG A 76 8.28 -16.83 -5.05
CA ARG A 76 7.23 -17.63 -5.67
C ARG A 76 5.95 -16.84 -5.91
N TYR A 77 5.50 -16.07 -4.93
CA TYR A 77 4.34 -15.20 -5.06
C TYR A 77 4.49 -14.19 -6.21
N VAL A 78 5.65 -13.53 -6.31
CA VAL A 78 5.91 -12.55 -7.38
C VAL A 78 5.87 -13.19 -8.77
N VAL A 79 6.53 -14.35 -8.95
CA VAL A 79 6.51 -15.09 -10.22
C VAL A 79 5.08 -15.49 -10.62
N GLU A 80 4.30 -16.01 -9.67
CA GLU A 80 2.92 -16.40 -9.94
C GLU A 80 2.01 -15.17 -10.15
N LEU A 81 2.26 -14.08 -9.44
CA LEU A 81 1.54 -12.82 -9.64
C LEU A 81 1.77 -12.27 -11.05
N GLU A 82 3.03 -12.25 -11.51
CA GLU A 82 3.37 -11.80 -12.86
C GLU A 82 2.69 -12.66 -13.94
N ARG A 83 2.66 -13.97 -13.73
CA ARG A 83 2.09 -14.95 -14.67
C ARG A 83 0.55 -14.96 -14.70
N ARG A 84 -0.10 -14.81 -13.52
CA ARG A 84 -1.55 -15.08 -13.34
C ARG A 84 -2.41 -13.85 -13.16
N LEU A 85 -1.81 -12.68 -12.83
CA LEU A 85 -2.58 -11.46 -12.60
C LEU A 85 -3.20 -10.98 -13.91
N ASP A 86 -4.50 -11.22 -14.05
CA ASP A 86 -5.28 -10.83 -15.24
C ASP A 86 -5.82 -9.41 -15.09
N VAL A 87 -5.34 -8.51 -15.95
CA VAL A 87 -5.76 -7.10 -15.97
C VAL A 87 -7.28 -6.94 -16.21
N LYS A 88 -7.93 -7.89 -16.91
CA LYS A 88 -9.38 -7.85 -17.14
C LYS A 88 -10.19 -8.04 -15.86
N ARG A 89 -9.58 -8.61 -14.83
CA ARG A 89 -10.17 -8.81 -13.48
C ARG A 89 -9.72 -7.72 -12.50
N MET A 90 -8.85 -6.81 -12.93
CA MET A 90 -8.42 -5.64 -12.17
C MET A 90 -9.28 -4.42 -12.56
N ARG A 91 -9.24 -3.41 -11.71
CA ARG A 91 -9.82 -2.10 -11.98
C ARG A 91 -8.83 -1.03 -11.55
N LEU A 92 -8.56 -0.09 -12.45
CA LEU A 92 -8.06 1.22 -12.06
C LEU A 92 -9.18 1.93 -11.29
N LEU A 93 -8.88 2.47 -10.12
CA LEU A 93 -9.90 3.19 -9.35
C LEU A 93 -10.21 4.55 -9.99
N PRO A 94 -11.41 5.09 -9.74
CA PRO A 94 -11.85 6.31 -10.42
C PRO A 94 -10.88 7.48 -10.23
N HIS A 95 -10.63 8.21 -11.32
CA HIS A 95 -9.82 9.44 -11.35
C HIS A 95 -8.32 9.28 -11.01
N VAL A 96 -7.82 8.07 -10.91
CA VAL A 96 -6.40 7.83 -10.55
C VAL A 96 -5.45 8.41 -11.60
N ASN A 97 -5.64 8.09 -12.88
CA ASN A 97 -4.76 8.59 -13.95
C ASN A 97 -4.79 10.12 -14.03
N GLU A 98 -5.98 10.71 -14.08
CA GLU A 98 -6.17 12.15 -14.20
C GLU A 98 -5.56 12.91 -13.04
N LEU A 99 -5.71 12.38 -11.82
CA LEU A 99 -5.10 12.97 -10.63
C LEU A 99 -3.57 12.87 -10.67
N LEU A 100 -3.03 11.68 -10.96
CA LEU A 100 -1.59 11.46 -10.99
C LEU A 100 -0.89 12.24 -12.10
N GLU A 101 -1.48 12.33 -13.29
CA GLU A 101 -0.98 13.16 -14.39
C GLU A 101 -0.92 14.63 -13.99
N ARG A 102 -2.02 15.15 -13.43
CA ARG A 102 -2.08 16.53 -12.95
C ARG A 102 -1.09 16.83 -11.82
N LEU A 103 -0.85 15.88 -10.92
CA LEU A 103 0.12 16.03 -9.83
C LEU A 103 1.57 15.93 -10.35
N ALA A 104 1.83 15.07 -11.33
CA ALA A 104 3.16 14.89 -11.91
C ALA A 104 3.65 16.10 -12.72
N GLU A 105 2.73 16.94 -13.22
CA GLU A 105 3.05 18.20 -13.89
C GLU A 105 3.50 19.33 -12.94
N ARG A 106 3.42 19.10 -11.62
CA ARG A 106 3.70 20.13 -10.62
C ARG A 106 5.12 20.03 -10.07
N ASP A 107 5.82 21.14 -10.06
CA ASP A 107 7.18 21.26 -9.48
C ASP A 107 7.18 21.30 -7.94
N ASP A 108 6.03 21.53 -7.33
CA ASP A 108 5.87 21.62 -5.87
C ASP A 108 5.33 20.32 -5.23
N VAL A 109 5.16 19.26 -6.02
CA VAL A 109 4.70 17.93 -5.55
C VAL A 109 5.77 16.89 -5.83
N THR A 110 5.94 15.97 -4.89
CA THR A 110 6.77 14.77 -5.04
C THR A 110 5.89 13.55 -4.74
N LEU A 111 5.81 12.62 -5.69
CA LEU A 111 5.00 11.40 -5.57
C LEU A 111 5.85 10.23 -5.11
N GLY A 112 5.34 9.46 -4.16
CA GLY A 112 5.93 8.21 -3.69
C GLY A 112 4.86 7.20 -3.30
N LEU A 113 5.27 5.95 -3.09
CA LEU A 113 4.41 4.87 -2.62
C LEU A 113 4.61 4.62 -1.13
N LEU A 114 3.54 4.21 -0.45
CA LEU A 114 3.55 3.69 0.91
C LEU A 114 2.60 2.50 0.98
N THR A 115 3.11 1.28 0.86
CA THR A 115 2.26 0.10 0.74
C THR A 115 2.78 -1.09 1.52
N GLY A 116 1.87 -1.90 2.05
CA GLY A 116 2.21 -3.17 2.70
C GLY A 116 2.63 -4.29 1.74
N ASN A 117 2.51 -4.09 0.43
CA ASN A 117 2.90 -5.08 -0.56
C ASN A 117 4.41 -5.36 -0.54
N PHE A 118 4.81 -6.59 -0.83
CA PHE A 118 6.19 -6.86 -1.29
C PHE A 118 6.53 -5.94 -2.46
N GLN A 119 7.72 -5.35 -2.45
CA GLN A 119 8.15 -4.37 -3.46
C GLN A 119 7.94 -4.87 -4.90
N ALA A 120 8.42 -6.07 -5.20
CA ALA A 120 8.27 -6.64 -6.54
C ALA A 120 6.80 -6.87 -6.92
N GLY A 121 5.96 -7.32 -5.96
CA GLY A 121 4.52 -7.48 -6.16
C GLY A 121 3.80 -6.16 -6.41
N ALA A 122 4.17 -5.10 -5.72
CA ALA A 122 3.67 -3.76 -5.95
C ALA A 122 3.91 -3.29 -7.39
N TRP A 123 5.15 -3.46 -7.89
CA TRP A 123 5.49 -3.09 -9.26
C TRP A 123 4.76 -3.94 -10.31
N VAL A 124 4.52 -5.23 -10.07
CA VAL A 124 3.71 -6.08 -10.96
C VAL A 124 2.28 -5.52 -11.06
N LYS A 125 1.66 -5.15 -9.95
CA LYS A 125 0.30 -4.57 -9.94
C LYS A 125 0.24 -3.26 -10.70
N LEU A 126 1.15 -2.33 -10.40
CA LEU A 126 1.20 -1.00 -11.01
C LEU A 126 1.50 -1.05 -12.52
N SER A 127 2.32 -2.01 -12.97
CA SER A 127 2.66 -2.18 -14.38
C SER A 127 1.45 -2.49 -15.27
N ARG A 128 0.40 -3.10 -14.71
CA ARG A 128 -0.83 -3.44 -15.45
C ARG A 128 -1.58 -2.22 -15.95
N PHE A 129 -1.36 -1.05 -15.34
CA PHE A 129 -1.96 0.23 -15.71
C PHE A 129 -0.91 1.32 -15.96
N GLU A 130 0.36 0.93 -16.14
CA GLU A 130 1.49 1.84 -16.39
C GLU A 130 1.69 2.92 -15.30
N LEU A 131 1.19 2.69 -14.08
CA LEU A 131 1.24 3.67 -13.00
C LEU A 131 2.64 3.86 -12.42
N GLY A 132 3.54 2.89 -12.60
CA GLY A 132 4.90 2.97 -12.08
C GLY A 132 5.68 4.21 -12.54
N ARG A 133 5.30 4.80 -13.68
CA ARG A 133 5.93 6.03 -14.22
C ARG A 133 5.79 7.25 -13.32
N PHE A 134 4.79 7.27 -12.45
CA PHE A 134 4.54 8.40 -11.54
C PHE A 134 5.31 8.33 -10.23
N PHE A 135 5.82 7.15 -9.87
CA PHE A 135 6.39 6.91 -8.55
C PHE A 135 7.87 6.53 -8.64
N PRO A 136 8.78 7.51 -8.49
CA PRO A 136 10.23 7.25 -8.57
C PRO A 136 10.77 6.47 -7.37
N PHE A 137 10.03 6.40 -6.27
CA PHE A 137 10.38 5.64 -5.06
C PHE A 137 9.12 5.23 -4.29
N GLY A 138 9.31 4.39 -3.28
CA GLY A 138 8.27 3.99 -2.34
C GLY A 138 8.86 3.32 -1.12
N ALA A 139 8.03 3.08 -0.10
CA ALA A 139 8.30 2.16 0.99
C ALA A 139 7.30 0.99 0.89
N PHE A 140 7.79 -0.20 1.10
CA PHE A 140 7.11 -1.46 0.81
C PHE A 140 7.14 -2.40 2.02
N GLY A 141 6.32 -3.43 2.01
CA GLY A 141 6.30 -4.42 3.07
C GLY A 141 7.63 -5.08 3.38
N ASP A 142 8.57 -5.10 2.41
CA ASP A 142 9.94 -5.60 2.62
C ASP A 142 10.79 -4.70 3.53
N ASP A 143 10.38 -3.46 3.77
CA ASP A 143 11.23 -2.43 4.38
C ASP A 143 11.08 -2.34 5.90
N ALA A 144 10.01 -2.88 6.47
CA ALA A 144 9.75 -2.81 7.92
C ALA A 144 8.89 -3.99 8.39
N GLU A 145 8.99 -4.31 9.69
CA GLU A 145 8.20 -5.38 10.31
C GLU A 145 6.71 -5.06 10.33
N ASP A 146 6.37 -3.79 10.52
CA ASP A 146 4.99 -3.30 10.47
C ASP A 146 4.86 -2.04 9.60
N ARG A 147 3.61 -1.63 9.33
CA ARG A 147 3.32 -0.49 8.45
C ARG A 147 3.80 0.85 9.01
N ARG A 148 3.89 1.01 10.34
CA ARG A 148 4.37 2.25 10.98
C ARG A 148 5.83 2.55 10.63
N GLY A 149 6.64 1.50 10.45
CA GLY A 149 8.04 1.62 10.03
C GLY A 149 8.23 2.11 8.59
N LEU A 150 7.18 2.08 7.75
CA LEU A 150 7.30 2.44 6.33
C LEU A 150 7.42 3.96 6.12
N VAL A 151 6.78 4.80 6.95
CA VAL A 151 6.78 6.27 6.76
C VAL A 151 8.19 6.85 6.86
N PRO A 152 9.01 6.52 7.88
CA PRO A 152 10.40 6.96 7.93
C PRO A 152 11.22 6.55 6.70
N VAL A 153 11.03 5.31 6.20
CA VAL A 153 11.72 4.81 5.01
C VAL A 153 11.30 5.59 3.77
N ALA A 154 10.01 5.85 3.57
CA ALA A 154 9.51 6.63 2.45
C ALA A 154 10.08 8.04 2.45
N ARG A 155 10.12 8.71 3.61
CA ARG A 155 10.68 10.06 3.76
C ARG A 155 12.19 10.08 3.51
N GLN A 156 12.94 9.08 3.98
CA GLN A 156 14.37 8.95 3.70
C GLN A 156 14.64 8.79 2.19
N ARG A 157 13.84 7.99 1.49
CA ARG A 157 13.94 7.82 0.04
C ARG A 157 13.54 9.09 -0.71
N ALA A 158 12.53 9.81 -0.24
CA ALA A 158 12.15 11.12 -0.76
C ALA A 158 13.29 12.13 -0.61
N ALA A 159 13.98 12.15 0.54
CA ALA A 159 15.12 13.00 0.78
C ALA A 159 16.28 12.74 -0.21
N SER A 160 16.52 11.46 -0.52
CA SER A 160 17.55 11.06 -1.50
C SER A 160 17.15 11.39 -2.94
N HIS A 161 15.85 11.41 -3.25
CA HIS A 161 15.33 11.68 -4.60
C HIS A 161 15.14 13.17 -4.88
N ALA A 162 14.68 13.94 -3.92
CA ALA A 162 14.33 15.35 -4.07
C ALA A 162 14.89 16.24 -2.96
N ARG A 163 14.34 16.12 -1.75
CA ARG A 163 14.75 16.84 -0.53
C ARG A 163 14.12 16.21 0.71
N ASP A 164 14.55 16.64 1.89
CA ASP A 164 13.83 16.39 3.13
C ASP A 164 12.46 17.07 3.14
N PHE A 165 11.46 16.34 3.64
CA PHE A 165 10.11 16.82 3.87
C PHE A 165 9.77 16.74 5.35
N ALA A 166 9.26 17.82 5.92
CA ALA A 166 8.74 17.83 7.26
C ALA A 166 7.44 16.99 7.36
N PRO A 167 7.03 16.52 8.55
CA PRO A 167 5.76 15.79 8.70
C PRO A 167 4.56 16.53 8.11
N GLU A 168 4.45 17.83 8.37
CA GLU A 168 3.38 18.70 7.86
C GLU A 168 3.40 18.94 6.35
N GLU A 169 4.53 18.68 5.71
CA GLU A 169 4.68 18.72 4.24
C GLU A 169 4.37 17.38 3.59
N THR A 170 4.14 16.34 4.38
CA THR A 170 3.85 14.97 3.91
C THR A 170 2.36 14.69 4.06
N LEU A 171 1.76 13.99 3.10
CA LEU A 171 0.38 13.51 3.16
C LEU A 171 0.36 12.05 2.76
N ILE A 172 -0.27 11.20 3.56
CA ILE A 172 -0.54 9.81 3.22
C ILE A 172 -1.94 9.71 2.63
N ILE A 173 -2.07 8.98 1.51
CA ILE A 173 -3.33 8.71 0.85
C ILE A 173 -3.54 7.19 0.85
N GLY A 174 -4.60 6.71 1.53
CA GLY A 174 -4.89 5.29 1.69
C GLY A 174 -6.37 5.01 1.89
N ASP A 175 -6.75 3.74 2.05
CA ASP A 175 -8.15 3.29 2.18
C ASP A 175 -8.42 2.49 3.46
N THR A 176 -7.43 2.39 4.37
CA THR A 176 -7.56 1.56 5.57
C THR A 176 -7.30 2.32 6.86
N ALA A 177 -7.82 1.81 7.97
CA ALA A 177 -7.51 2.32 9.30
C ALA A 177 -6.00 2.20 9.64
N LEU A 178 -5.27 1.26 9.01
CA LEU A 178 -3.83 1.12 9.20
C LEU A 178 -3.03 2.19 8.44
N ASP A 179 -3.60 2.78 7.37
CA ASP A 179 -3.02 3.99 6.73
C ASP A 179 -3.10 5.18 7.67
N VAL A 180 -4.27 5.36 8.30
CA VAL A 180 -4.49 6.42 9.29
C VAL A 180 -3.55 6.23 10.50
N ASP A 181 -3.47 5.01 11.05
CA ASP A 181 -2.62 4.71 12.20
C ASP A 181 -1.14 4.97 11.91
N CYS A 182 -0.62 4.51 10.76
CA CYS A 182 0.77 4.73 10.41
C CYS A 182 1.09 6.21 10.13
N ALA A 183 0.16 6.96 9.56
CA ALA A 183 0.29 8.40 9.35
C ALA A 183 0.41 9.13 10.70
N HIS A 184 -0.53 8.91 11.60
CA HIS A 184 -0.57 9.55 12.91
C HIS A 184 0.62 9.15 13.78
N HIS A 185 1.07 7.89 13.72
CA HIS A 185 2.28 7.46 14.42
C HIS A 185 3.52 8.27 13.99
N ALA A 186 3.58 8.66 12.72
CA ALA A 186 4.67 9.47 12.17
C ALA A 186 4.42 10.99 12.27
N GLY A 187 3.30 11.43 12.85
CA GLY A 187 2.89 12.83 12.94
C GLY A 187 2.56 13.44 11.57
N VAL A 188 2.08 12.63 10.63
CA VAL A 188 1.76 13.00 9.25
C VAL A 188 0.25 12.94 9.05
N PRO A 189 -0.39 13.90 8.35
CA PRO A 189 -1.81 13.82 8.05
C PRO A 189 -2.15 12.69 7.07
N CYS A 190 -3.38 12.17 7.18
CA CYS A 190 -3.94 11.14 6.33
C CYS A 190 -5.20 11.59 5.62
N LEU A 191 -5.22 11.48 4.29
CA LEU A 191 -6.40 11.55 3.45
C LEU A 191 -6.85 10.13 3.12
N ALA A 192 -8.00 9.74 3.64
CA ALA A 192 -8.55 8.40 3.42
C ALA A 192 -9.63 8.40 2.35
N VAL A 193 -9.64 7.37 1.51
CA VAL A 193 -10.68 7.13 0.48
C VAL A 193 -11.39 5.81 0.76
N ALA A 194 -12.73 5.83 0.73
CA ALA A 194 -13.54 4.64 1.02
C ALA A 194 -13.75 3.75 -0.23
N THR A 195 -12.70 3.60 -1.03
CA THR A 195 -12.72 2.82 -2.28
C THR A 195 -12.32 1.35 -2.09
N GLY A 196 -11.72 1.02 -0.94
CA GLY A 196 -11.37 -0.35 -0.55
C GLY A 196 -12.45 -1.08 0.22
N PHE A 197 -12.06 -1.87 1.20
CA PHE A 197 -12.98 -2.64 2.05
C PHE A 197 -13.41 -1.90 3.32
N THR A 198 -12.79 -0.77 3.64
CA THR A 198 -13.07 0.02 4.84
C THR A 198 -14.12 1.08 4.53
N SER A 199 -15.19 1.14 5.31
CA SER A 199 -16.22 2.17 5.13
C SER A 199 -15.73 3.55 5.57
N ALA A 200 -16.32 4.60 4.99
CA ALA A 200 -16.02 5.98 5.37
C ALA A 200 -16.26 6.26 6.86
N GLU A 201 -17.21 5.57 7.50
CA GLU A 201 -17.46 5.67 8.93
C GLU A 201 -16.27 5.14 9.74
N VAL A 202 -15.78 3.94 9.42
CA VAL A 202 -14.62 3.34 10.09
C VAL A 202 -13.35 4.18 9.89
N LEU A 203 -13.17 4.79 8.71
CA LEU A 203 -12.03 5.68 8.45
C LEU A 203 -12.11 6.96 9.28
N ARG A 204 -13.32 7.53 9.47
CA ARG A 204 -13.52 8.69 10.37
C ARG A 204 -13.28 8.30 11.83
N ASP A 205 -13.77 7.15 12.26
CA ASP A 205 -13.58 6.64 13.63
C ASP A 205 -12.10 6.34 13.92
N ALA A 206 -11.33 5.93 12.91
CA ALA A 206 -9.87 5.79 12.98
C ALA A 206 -9.15 7.14 13.09
N GLY A 207 -9.84 8.27 12.84
CA GLY A 207 -9.32 9.62 12.99
C GLY A 207 -8.66 10.19 11.73
N ALA A 208 -8.96 9.68 10.53
CA ALA A 208 -8.42 10.26 9.29
C ALA A 208 -8.73 11.77 9.21
N ASP A 209 -7.73 12.57 8.83
CA ASP A 209 -7.85 14.03 8.75
C ASP A 209 -8.87 14.47 7.69
N TRP A 210 -8.93 13.73 6.59
CA TRP A 210 -9.95 13.87 5.55
C TRP A 210 -10.43 12.50 5.11
N VAL A 211 -11.74 12.37 4.87
CA VAL A 211 -12.36 11.14 4.38
C VAL A 211 -13.27 11.46 3.20
N PHE A 212 -12.99 10.85 2.06
CA PHE A 212 -13.76 10.97 0.83
C PHE A 212 -14.25 9.60 0.36
N ASP A 213 -15.31 9.60 -0.44
CA ASP A 213 -15.82 8.35 -1.02
C ASP A 213 -14.84 7.76 -2.04
N ASP A 214 -14.14 8.64 -2.79
CA ASP A 214 -13.15 8.28 -3.80
C ASP A 214 -12.19 9.44 -4.12
N LEU A 215 -11.24 9.21 -5.03
CA LEU A 215 -10.32 10.25 -5.50
C LEU A 215 -11.01 11.29 -6.41
N VAL A 216 -12.18 10.99 -7.00
CA VAL A 216 -12.99 11.99 -7.73
C VAL A 216 -13.43 13.09 -6.76
N GLN A 217 -13.99 12.69 -5.63
CA GLN A 217 -14.43 13.64 -4.60
C GLN A 217 -13.22 14.36 -3.96
N ALA A 218 -12.16 13.62 -3.62
CA ALA A 218 -10.94 14.22 -3.05
C ALA A 218 -10.31 15.26 -3.97
N SER A 219 -10.32 15.02 -5.30
CA SER A 219 -9.72 15.93 -6.30
C SER A 219 -10.46 17.27 -6.43
N GLN A 220 -11.68 17.39 -5.93
CA GLN A 220 -12.40 18.67 -5.82
C GLN A 220 -11.75 19.58 -4.78
N HIS A 221 -10.98 19.02 -3.86
CA HIS A 221 -10.19 19.70 -2.83
C HIS A 221 -8.70 19.63 -3.16
N PHE A 222 -8.36 20.04 -4.38
CA PHE A 222 -7.00 19.88 -4.93
C PHE A 222 -5.91 20.58 -4.09
N GLU A 223 -6.29 21.61 -3.34
CA GLU A 223 -5.42 22.29 -2.36
C GLU A 223 -4.86 21.34 -1.30
N LEU A 224 -5.51 20.21 -1.01
CA LEU A 224 -4.99 19.19 -0.08
C LEU A 224 -3.77 18.45 -0.63
N PHE A 225 -3.60 18.40 -1.96
CA PHE A 225 -2.50 17.72 -2.63
C PHE A 225 -1.36 18.66 -3.00
N SER A 226 -1.54 19.96 -2.89
CA SER A 226 -0.55 20.98 -3.26
C SER A 226 -0.09 21.79 -2.05
N ALA A 227 1.03 22.46 -2.20
CA ALA A 227 1.60 23.32 -1.16
C ALA A 227 1.05 24.75 -1.24
#